data_87d385f35d552f7c097757d99b5710fa
#
_entry.id   87d385f35d552f7c097757d99b5710fa
#
_cell.length_a   1.000
_cell.length_b   1.000
_cell.length_c   1.000
_cell.angle_alpha   90.00
_cell.angle_beta   90.00
_cell.angle_gamma   90.00
#
_symmetry.space_group_name_H-M   'P 1'
#
loop_
_entity.id
_entity.type
_entity.pdbx_description
1 polymer ?
#
loop_
_entity_poly.entity_id
_entity_poly.type
_entity_poly.pdbx_seq_one_letter_code
_entity_poly.pdbx_strand_id
1 'polypeptide(L)'
;MASTSDIRNGLCIKYNNDIYKIIEFLHVKPGKGPAFVRTKMKSVTTGKVLDNTFSAGHKIEDVRVETHKFQYLYNDGEFYHFMNESDYSQIRLLEAALDNPGLMKEGEVVTVLINTEDNMPLSVDLPASVILEVTHTEPGVQGNTATNATKPATVETGAEVNVPLFINEGDKIKVETDKGTYKE
;
A
#
# COMPACT_ATOMS: atom_id res chain seq x y z
N MET A 1 6.88 -24.19 -5.04
CA MET A 1 6.27 -23.67 -6.28
C MET A 1 4.77 -23.57 -6.12
N ALA A 2 4.22 -22.43 -6.44
CA ALA A 2 2.79 -22.20 -6.44
C ALA A 2 2.16 -22.49 -7.82
N SER A 3 0.86 -22.47 -7.90
CA SER A 3 0.09 -22.53 -9.13
C SER A 3 -0.89 -21.37 -9.21
N THR A 4 -1.59 -21.23 -10.32
CA THR A 4 -2.61 -20.20 -10.47
C THR A 4 -3.73 -20.26 -9.45
N SER A 5 -3.96 -21.42 -8.82
CA SER A 5 -4.93 -21.56 -7.73
C SER A 5 -4.50 -20.87 -6.44
N ASP A 6 -3.21 -20.62 -6.27
CA ASP A 6 -2.64 -19.98 -5.08
C ASP A 6 -2.56 -18.44 -5.21
N ILE A 7 -2.94 -17.91 -6.37
CA ILE A 7 -2.93 -16.47 -6.63
C ILE A 7 -3.90 -15.76 -5.69
N ARG A 8 -3.36 -14.77 -4.97
CA ARG A 8 -4.09 -13.90 -4.05
C ARG A 8 -3.43 -12.53 -4.00
N ASN A 9 -4.15 -11.53 -3.53
CA ASN A 9 -3.58 -10.21 -3.30
C ASN A 9 -2.46 -10.30 -2.24
N GLY A 10 -1.34 -9.66 -2.52
CA GLY A 10 -0.16 -9.68 -1.66
C GLY A 10 0.83 -10.81 -1.94
N LEU A 11 0.48 -11.80 -2.77
CA LEU A 11 1.42 -12.86 -3.16
C LEU A 11 2.58 -12.24 -3.95
N CYS A 12 3.81 -12.55 -3.54
CA CYS A 12 5.01 -12.15 -4.27
C CYS A 12 5.50 -13.31 -5.14
N ILE A 13 5.76 -13.02 -6.40
CA ILE A 13 6.20 -13.98 -7.40
C ILE A 13 7.44 -13.48 -8.15
N LYS A 14 8.26 -14.41 -8.62
CA LYS A 14 9.32 -14.10 -9.59
C LYS A 14 8.73 -14.12 -11.00
N TYR A 15 8.91 -13.04 -11.74
CA TYR A 15 8.43 -12.88 -13.09
C TYR A 15 9.37 -11.96 -13.87
N ASN A 16 9.80 -12.37 -15.08
CA ASN A 16 10.70 -11.58 -15.94
C ASN A 16 11.95 -11.05 -15.20
N ASN A 17 12.61 -11.91 -14.43
CA ASN A 17 13.82 -11.59 -13.63
C ASN A 17 13.62 -10.49 -12.59
N ASP A 18 12.39 -10.28 -12.14
CA ASP A 18 12.06 -9.33 -11.11
C ASP A 18 11.03 -9.94 -10.13
N ILE A 19 10.82 -9.30 -9.01
CA ILE A 19 9.81 -9.71 -8.03
C ILE A 19 8.60 -8.79 -8.17
N TYR A 20 7.43 -9.39 -8.32
CA TYR A 20 6.15 -8.71 -8.43
C TYR A 20 5.23 -9.10 -7.28
N LYS A 21 4.56 -8.11 -6.73
CA LYS A 21 3.45 -8.30 -5.77
C LYS A 21 2.13 -8.25 -6.54
N ILE A 22 1.30 -9.26 -6.38
CA ILE A 22 -0.04 -9.28 -6.98
C ILE A 22 -0.95 -8.32 -6.20
N ILE A 23 -1.48 -7.34 -6.89
CA ILE A 23 -2.36 -6.30 -6.32
C ILE A 23 -3.84 -6.53 -6.63
N GLU A 24 -4.13 -7.13 -7.78
CA GLU A 24 -5.49 -7.53 -8.17
C GLU A 24 -5.44 -8.83 -8.96
N PHE A 25 -6.47 -9.63 -8.85
CA PHE A 25 -6.62 -10.85 -9.65
C PHE A 25 -8.08 -11.17 -9.92
N LEU A 26 -8.32 -11.89 -11.01
CA LEU A 26 -9.64 -12.38 -11.39
C LEU A 26 -9.51 -13.76 -12.02
N HIS A 27 -10.15 -14.76 -11.41
CA HIS A 27 -10.30 -16.09 -12.01
C HIS A 27 -11.45 -16.06 -13.01
N VAL A 28 -11.17 -16.44 -14.26
CA VAL A 28 -12.18 -16.49 -15.32
C VAL A 28 -12.33 -17.92 -15.82
N LYS A 29 -13.56 -18.41 -15.78
CA LYS A 29 -13.96 -19.71 -16.37
C LYS A 29 -14.93 -19.42 -17.50
N PRO A 30 -14.44 -19.25 -18.75
CA PRO A 30 -15.34 -19.01 -19.87
C PRO A 30 -16.20 -20.24 -20.16
N GLY A 31 -17.40 -20.02 -20.69
CA GLY A 31 -18.28 -21.14 -21.07
C GLY A 31 -17.72 -21.97 -22.23
N LYS A 32 -16.82 -21.40 -23.02
CA LYS A 32 -16.05 -22.06 -24.06
C LYS A 32 -14.58 -21.64 -23.95
N GLY A 33 -13.66 -22.59 -23.86
CA GLY A 33 -12.23 -22.36 -23.76
C GLY A 33 -11.65 -22.65 -22.38
N PRO A 34 -10.30 -22.63 -22.26
CA PRO A 34 -9.62 -22.90 -21.00
C PRO A 34 -9.80 -21.76 -20.00
N ALA A 35 -9.86 -22.12 -18.72
CA ALA A 35 -9.86 -21.17 -17.64
C ALA A 35 -8.52 -20.40 -17.55
N PHE A 36 -8.56 -19.18 -17.08
CA PHE A 36 -7.37 -18.35 -16.91
C PHE A 36 -7.53 -17.40 -15.71
N VAL A 37 -6.42 -16.81 -15.28
CA VAL A 37 -6.38 -15.82 -14.20
C VAL A 37 -5.77 -14.54 -14.74
N ARG A 38 -6.52 -13.46 -14.71
CA ARG A 38 -6.01 -12.12 -14.96
C ARG A 38 -5.39 -11.59 -13.70
N THR A 39 -4.19 -11.05 -13.79
CA THR A 39 -3.47 -10.46 -12.66
C THR A 39 -3.00 -9.07 -12.99
N LYS A 40 -3.08 -8.20 -12.00
CA LYS A 40 -2.37 -6.93 -11.99
C LYS A 40 -1.27 -7.03 -10.95
N MET A 41 -0.05 -6.74 -11.35
CA MET A 41 1.13 -6.95 -10.53
C MET A 41 1.97 -5.68 -10.48
N LYS A 42 2.54 -5.40 -9.32
CA LYS A 42 3.44 -4.27 -9.11
C LYS A 42 4.86 -4.76 -8.84
N SER A 43 5.82 -4.28 -9.63
CA SER A 43 7.24 -4.56 -9.36
C SER A 43 7.64 -3.95 -8.02
N VAL A 44 8.26 -4.74 -7.16
CA VAL A 44 8.79 -4.27 -5.87
C VAL A 44 10.06 -3.45 -6.04
N THR A 45 10.75 -3.60 -7.17
CA THR A 45 12.01 -2.90 -7.48
C THR A 45 11.76 -1.55 -8.12
N THR A 46 10.86 -1.50 -9.12
CA THR A 46 10.64 -0.30 -9.96
C THR A 46 9.34 0.41 -9.67
N GLY A 47 8.41 -0.23 -8.96
CA GLY A 47 7.06 0.30 -8.73
C GLY A 47 6.14 0.25 -9.94
N LYS A 48 6.61 -0.23 -11.09
CA LYS A 48 5.80 -0.35 -12.31
C LYS A 48 4.71 -1.39 -12.15
N VAL A 49 3.52 -1.07 -12.62
CA VAL A 49 2.37 -1.97 -12.64
C VAL A 49 2.25 -2.57 -14.04
N LEU A 50 2.05 -3.87 -14.10
CA LEU A 50 1.78 -4.57 -15.34
C LEU A 50 0.60 -5.54 -15.17
N ASP A 51 -0.14 -5.73 -16.26
CA ASP A 51 -1.19 -6.74 -16.35
C ASP A 51 -0.64 -8.00 -17.02
N ASN A 52 -0.93 -9.16 -16.46
CA ASN A 52 -0.58 -10.44 -17.05
C ASN A 52 -1.69 -11.46 -16.85
N THR A 53 -1.86 -12.34 -17.83
CA THR A 53 -2.83 -13.43 -17.79
C THR A 53 -2.12 -14.77 -17.74
N PHE A 54 -2.41 -15.55 -16.71
CA PHE A 54 -1.89 -16.91 -16.57
C PHE A 54 -2.96 -17.91 -16.95
N SER A 55 -2.59 -18.93 -17.73
CA SER A 55 -3.48 -20.09 -17.97
C SER A 55 -3.70 -20.86 -16.68
N ALA A 56 -4.90 -21.40 -16.48
CA ALA A 56 -5.18 -22.20 -15.30
C ALA A 56 -4.22 -23.39 -15.20
N GLY A 57 -3.70 -23.63 -14.01
CA GLY A 57 -2.70 -24.67 -13.76
C GLY A 57 -1.27 -24.30 -14.09
N HIS A 58 -1.02 -23.07 -14.58
CA HIS A 58 0.34 -22.57 -14.80
C HIS A 58 1.14 -22.56 -13.49
N LYS A 59 2.38 -23.05 -13.55
CA LYS A 59 3.27 -23.01 -12.38
C LYS A 59 3.84 -21.63 -12.21
N ILE A 60 3.80 -21.14 -10.99
CA ILE A 60 4.28 -19.81 -10.59
C ILE A 60 5.41 -19.99 -9.59
N GLU A 61 6.49 -19.28 -9.78
CA GLU A 61 7.58 -19.26 -8.83
C GLU A 61 7.28 -18.22 -7.76
N ASP A 62 6.76 -18.68 -6.61
CA ASP A 62 6.47 -17.85 -5.46
C ASP A 62 7.76 -17.51 -4.68
N VAL A 63 7.75 -16.37 -4.02
CA VAL A 63 8.85 -15.91 -3.18
C VAL A 63 8.46 -16.16 -1.72
N ARG A 64 9.35 -16.82 -0.97
CA ARG A 64 9.17 -16.97 0.47
C ARG A 64 9.39 -15.65 1.16
N VAL A 65 8.39 -15.21 1.90
CA VAL A 65 8.42 -13.94 2.62
C VAL A 65 8.15 -14.15 4.10
N GLU A 66 8.79 -13.32 4.91
CA GLU A 66 8.49 -13.13 6.32
C GLU A 66 8.04 -11.71 6.56
N THR A 67 7.18 -11.51 7.56
CA THR A 67 6.72 -10.20 7.98
C THR A 67 7.40 -9.78 9.28
N HIS A 68 7.94 -8.59 9.29
CA HIS A 68 8.56 -8.01 10.48
C HIS A 68 7.97 -6.63 10.78
N LYS A 69 7.91 -6.27 12.05
CA LYS A 69 7.47 -4.96 12.49
C LYS A 69 8.64 -3.98 12.47
N PHE A 70 8.43 -2.86 11.79
CA PHE A 70 9.37 -1.75 11.71
C PHE A 70 8.70 -0.47 12.13
N GLN A 71 9.48 0.44 12.69
CA GLN A 71 9.04 1.79 12.97
C GLN A 71 9.53 2.72 11.88
N TYR A 72 8.64 3.52 11.31
CA TYR A 72 9.02 4.56 10.37
C TYR A 72 9.73 5.69 11.11
N LEU A 73 10.92 6.06 10.66
CA LEU A 73 11.74 7.08 11.30
C LEU A 73 11.57 8.44 10.61
N TYR A 74 12.00 8.54 9.36
CA TYR A 74 11.97 9.79 8.59
C TYR A 74 12.20 9.53 7.09
N ASN A 75 11.93 10.57 6.30
CA ASN A 75 12.26 10.63 4.88
C ASN A 75 13.35 11.71 4.69
N ASP A 76 14.45 11.35 4.04
CA ASP A 76 15.56 12.26 3.75
C ASP A 76 15.44 12.99 2.40
N GLY A 77 14.32 12.80 1.69
CA GLY A 77 14.06 13.34 0.35
C GLY A 77 14.26 12.32 -0.77
N GLU A 78 14.97 11.26 -0.53
CA GLU A 78 15.21 10.16 -1.48
C GLU A 78 14.74 8.82 -0.91
N PHE A 79 15.06 8.55 0.34
CA PHE A 79 14.76 7.28 1.01
C PHE A 79 13.87 7.48 2.23
N TYR A 80 13.01 6.49 2.46
CA TYR A 80 12.26 6.32 3.70
C TYR A 80 13.03 5.39 4.62
N HIS A 81 13.29 5.81 5.83
CA HIS A 81 14.09 5.09 6.82
C HIS A 81 13.21 4.41 7.84
N PHE A 82 13.51 3.13 8.12
CA PHE A 82 12.77 2.30 9.06
C PHE A 82 13.72 1.59 10.01
N MET A 83 13.26 1.33 11.22
CA MET A 83 14.00 0.58 12.24
C MET A 83 13.21 -0.66 12.66
N ASN A 84 13.86 -1.81 12.65
CA ASN A 84 13.27 -3.06 13.14
C ASN A 84 13.02 -2.97 14.65
N GLU A 85 11.81 -3.27 15.08
CA GLU A 85 11.47 -3.23 16.51
C GLU A 85 12.13 -4.32 17.35
N SER A 86 12.57 -5.42 16.74
CA SER A 86 13.17 -6.56 17.44
C SER A 86 14.66 -6.39 17.70
N ASP A 87 15.43 -5.97 16.69
CA ASP A 87 16.89 -5.90 16.75
C ASP A 87 17.46 -4.50 16.51
N TYR A 88 16.60 -3.51 16.30
CA TYR A 88 16.94 -2.10 16.03
C TYR A 88 17.77 -1.88 14.77
N SER A 89 17.87 -2.88 13.89
CA SER A 89 18.50 -2.72 12.59
C SER A 89 17.69 -1.74 11.72
N GLN A 90 18.39 -0.97 10.90
CA GLN A 90 17.78 0.03 10.05
C GLN A 90 17.80 -0.41 8.59
N ILE A 91 16.72 -0.13 7.89
CA ILE A 91 16.59 -0.27 6.44
C ILE A 91 16.15 1.04 5.83
N ARG A 92 16.44 1.21 4.55
CA ARG A 92 15.95 2.34 3.75
C ARG A 92 15.30 1.82 2.48
N LEU A 93 14.22 2.45 2.08
CA LEU A 93 13.45 2.07 0.91
C LEU A 93 13.16 3.30 0.05
N LEU A 94 13.13 3.10 -1.26
CA LEU A 94 12.64 4.11 -2.21
C LEU A 94 11.11 4.22 -2.12
N GLU A 95 10.58 5.36 -2.47
CA GLU A 95 9.14 5.61 -2.52
C GLU A 95 8.39 4.58 -3.38
N ALA A 96 9.02 4.06 -4.44
CA ALA A 96 8.43 3.06 -5.31
C ALA A 96 8.05 1.75 -4.60
N ALA A 97 8.72 1.41 -3.48
CA ALA A 97 8.42 0.23 -2.68
C ALA A 97 7.27 0.43 -1.69
N LEU A 98 6.73 1.64 -1.61
CA LEU A 98 5.71 2.05 -0.65
C LEU A 98 4.38 2.30 -1.34
N ASP A 99 3.30 1.90 -0.67
CA ASP A 99 1.94 2.29 -1.04
C ASP A 99 1.48 3.42 -0.11
N ASN A 100 1.05 4.53 -0.68
CA ASN A 100 0.59 5.73 0.05
C ASN A 100 1.57 6.24 1.12
N PRO A 101 2.85 6.49 0.78
CA PRO A 101 3.84 6.94 1.76
C PRO A 101 3.49 8.28 2.43
N GLY A 102 2.68 9.10 1.77
CA GLY A 102 2.19 10.37 2.33
C GLY A 102 1.29 10.22 3.55
N LEU A 103 0.80 9.02 3.85
CA LEU A 103 -0.02 8.72 5.03
C LEU A 103 0.80 8.17 6.20
N MET A 104 2.10 7.92 6.02
CA MET A 104 2.98 7.47 7.09
C MET A 104 3.38 8.63 7.99
N LYS A 105 3.09 8.48 9.26
CA LYS A 105 3.54 9.39 10.30
C LYS A 105 4.85 8.88 10.90
N GLU A 106 5.78 9.78 11.21
CA GLU A 106 7.00 9.42 11.95
C GLU A 106 6.66 8.74 13.27
N GLY A 107 7.31 7.62 13.55
CA GLY A 107 7.03 6.78 14.70
C GLY A 107 5.95 5.72 14.48
N GLU A 108 5.27 5.72 13.34
CA GLU A 108 4.25 4.72 12.99
C GLU A 108 4.89 3.34 12.82
N VAL A 109 4.21 2.31 13.34
CA VAL A 109 4.63 0.92 13.17
C VAL A 109 4.02 0.37 11.88
N VAL A 110 4.88 -0.13 11.01
CA VAL A 110 4.50 -0.71 9.73
C VAL A 110 4.93 -2.18 9.68
N THR A 111 4.34 -2.93 8.76
CA THR A 111 4.72 -4.32 8.50
C THR A 111 5.54 -4.37 7.22
N VAL A 112 6.77 -4.88 7.32
CA VAL A 112 7.66 -5.03 6.16
C VAL A 112 7.69 -6.49 5.74
N LEU A 113 7.44 -6.76 4.45
CA LEU A 113 7.65 -8.06 3.85
C LEU A 113 9.12 -8.18 3.45
N ILE A 114 9.77 -9.24 3.93
CA ILE A 114 11.18 -9.51 3.66
C ILE A 114 11.30 -10.85 2.94
N ASN A 115 12.07 -10.86 1.85
CA ASN A 115 12.44 -12.10 1.17
C ASN A 115 13.41 -12.89 2.03
N THR A 116 13.07 -14.14 2.34
CA THR A 116 13.89 -14.99 3.22
C THR A 116 15.17 -15.50 2.56
N GLU A 117 15.27 -15.47 1.23
CA GLU A 117 16.44 -15.93 0.49
C GLU A 117 17.63 -14.97 0.61
N ASP A 118 17.37 -13.67 0.55
CA ASP A 118 18.40 -12.63 0.52
C ASP A 118 18.20 -11.53 1.57
N ASN A 119 17.20 -11.66 2.44
CA ASN A 119 16.80 -10.68 3.44
C ASN A 119 16.47 -9.29 2.86
N MET A 120 16.09 -9.23 1.58
CA MET A 120 15.67 -7.98 0.95
C MET A 120 14.24 -7.59 1.34
N PRO A 121 14.02 -6.34 1.77
CA PRO A 121 12.67 -5.82 1.97
C PRO A 121 11.98 -5.68 0.61
N LEU A 122 10.77 -6.23 0.50
CA LEU A 122 9.99 -6.26 -0.74
C LEU A 122 8.88 -5.22 -0.76
N SER A 123 8.19 -5.04 0.36
CA SER A 123 7.11 -4.06 0.46
C SER A 123 6.86 -3.66 1.90
N VAL A 124 6.18 -2.54 2.07
CA VAL A 124 5.76 -2.03 3.37
C VAL A 124 4.23 -1.94 3.37
N ASP A 125 3.61 -2.58 4.34
CA ASP A 125 2.18 -2.50 4.56
C ASP A 125 1.91 -1.60 5.76
N LEU A 126 1.15 -0.53 5.52
CA LEU A 126 0.67 0.38 6.55
C LEU A 126 -0.44 -0.29 7.36
N PRO A 127 -0.69 0.14 8.61
CA PRO A 127 -1.93 -0.22 9.30
C PRO A 127 -3.14 0.11 8.44
N ALA A 128 -4.24 -0.61 8.61
CA ALA A 128 -5.46 -0.42 7.80
C ALA A 128 -6.00 1.02 7.86
N SER A 129 -5.75 1.71 8.95
CA SER A 129 -6.08 3.12 9.13
C SER A 129 -5.05 3.81 10.02
N VAL A 130 -4.88 5.10 9.83
CA VAL A 130 -4.01 5.97 10.63
C VAL A 130 -4.80 7.17 11.13
N ILE A 131 -4.39 7.69 12.29
CA ILE A 131 -4.96 8.92 12.87
C ILE A 131 -4.00 10.05 12.58
N LEU A 132 -4.49 11.08 11.86
CA LEU A 132 -3.72 12.23 11.43
C LEU A 132 -4.42 13.51 11.84
N GLU A 133 -3.64 14.50 12.27
CA GLU A 133 -4.14 15.83 12.59
C GLU A 133 -4.25 16.70 11.34
N VAL A 134 -5.37 17.38 11.20
CA VAL A 134 -5.58 18.35 10.11
C VAL A 134 -4.77 19.63 10.42
N THR A 135 -3.83 19.95 9.56
CA THR A 135 -2.98 21.14 9.69
C THR A 135 -3.53 22.34 8.95
N HIS A 136 -4.25 22.10 7.85
CA HIS A 136 -4.87 23.17 7.05
C HIS A 136 -6.14 22.69 6.39
N THR A 137 -7.19 23.47 6.46
CA THR A 137 -8.43 23.28 5.70
C THR A 137 -9.21 24.58 5.58
N GLU A 138 -9.89 24.75 4.46
CA GLU A 138 -10.79 25.88 4.26
C GLU A 138 -12.08 25.72 5.10
N PRO A 139 -12.71 26.83 5.51
CA PRO A 139 -14.01 26.77 6.16
C PRO A 139 -15.05 26.12 5.25
N GLY A 140 -15.87 25.23 5.79
CA GLY A 140 -16.98 24.66 5.05
C GLY A 140 -18.03 25.72 4.72
N VAL A 141 -18.22 26.00 3.42
CA VAL A 141 -19.27 26.94 2.99
C VAL A 141 -20.63 26.22 3.04
N GLN A 142 -21.47 26.63 3.97
CA GLN A 142 -22.87 26.20 3.99
C GLN A 142 -23.64 26.92 2.88
N GLY A 143 -24.00 26.19 1.85
CA GLY A 143 -24.76 26.78 0.73
C GLY A 143 -25.16 25.76 -0.32
N ASN A 144 -24.51 24.60 -0.31
CA ASN A 144 -24.87 23.49 -1.18
C ASN A 144 -25.72 22.48 -0.43
N THR A 145 -26.88 22.22 -0.95
CA THR A 145 -27.82 21.20 -0.48
C THR A 145 -27.37 19.78 -0.85
N ALA A 146 -26.14 19.60 -1.34
CA ALA A 146 -25.58 18.28 -1.64
C ALA A 146 -25.32 17.51 -0.35
N THR A 147 -26.02 16.42 -0.16
CA THR A 147 -25.69 15.39 0.81
C THR A 147 -24.31 14.81 0.44
N ASN A 148 -23.40 14.69 1.41
CA ASN A 148 -22.02 14.21 1.25
C ASN A 148 -21.04 15.21 0.59
N ALA A 149 -21.24 16.50 0.75
CA ALA A 149 -20.25 17.50 0.36
C ALA A 149 -18.98 17.33 1.18
N THR A 150 -17.84 17.35 0.48
CA THR A 150 -16.50 17.25 1.07
C THR A 150 -15.65 18.46 0.70
N LYS A 151 -14.59 18.67 1.45
CA LYS A 151 -13.57 19.69 1.19
C LYS A 151 -12.18 19.09 1.34
N PRO A 152 -11.15 19.63 0.65
CA PRO A 152 -9.79 19.17 0.86
C PRO A 152 -9.27 19.63 2.22
N ALA A 153 -8.50 18.77 2.89
CA ALA A 153 -7.78 19.08 4.10
C ALA A 153 -6.35 18.57 3.98
N THR A 154 -5.40 19.37 4.42
CA THR A 154 -4.00 18.95 4.53
C THR A 154 -3.78 18.41 5.94
N VAL A 155 -3.16 17.23 6.04
CA VAL A 155 -2.86 16.56 7.30
C VAL A 155 -1.37 16.74 7.66
N GLU A 156 -1.02 16.40 8.90
CA GLU A 156 0.32 16.59 9.46
C GLU A 156 1.48 15.96 8.65
N THR A 157 1.18 14.94 7.85
CA THR A 157 2.15 14.30 6.95
C THR A 157 2.35 15.05 5.62
N GLY A 158 1.60 16.12 5.38
CA GLY A 158 1.59 16.86 4.13
C GLY A 158 0.66 16.32 3.05
N ALA A 159 0.00 15.20 3.30
CA ALA A 159 -0.98 14.62 2.36
C ALA A 159 -2.29 15.42 2.37
N GLU A 160 -3.00 15.38 1.24
CA GLU A 160 -4.33 15.97 1.11
C GLU A 160 -5.39 14.86 1.15
N VAL A 161 -6.40 15.06 1.98
CA VAL A 161 -7.52 14.12 2.17
C VAL A 161 -8.83 14.88 2.07
N ASN A 162 -9.80 14.35 1.35
CA ASN A 162 -11.15 14.90 1.32
C ASN A 162 -11.90 14.55 2.60
N VAL A 163 -12.38 15.58 3.30
CA VAL A 163 -13.06 15.46 4.59
C VAL A 163 -14.46 16.09 4.54
N PRO A 164 -15.37 15.69 5.45
CA PRO A 164 -16.65 16.38 5.60
C PRO A 164 -16.46 17.87 5.91
N LEU A 165 -17.46 18.69 5.58
CA LEU A 165 -17.40 20.14 5.75
C LEU A 165 -17.26 20.60 7.20
N PHE A 166 -17.64 19.77 8.19
CA PHE A 166 -17.55 20.10 9.62
C PHE A 166 -16.15 19.95 10.23
N ILE A 167 -15.21 19.38 9.49
CA ILE A 167 -13.82 19.20 9.96
C ILE A 167 -13.09 20.54 9.95
N ASN A 168 -12.37 20.82 11.03
CA ASN A 168 -11.59 22.04 11.23
C ASN A 168 -10.10 21.74 11.41
N GLU A 169 -9.27 22.78 11.28
CA GLU A 169 -7.85 22.69 11.63
C GLU A 169 -7.69 22.26 13.09
N GLY A 170 -6.76 21.34 13.35
CA GLY A 170 -6.52 20.77 14.67
C GLY A 170 -7.35 19.52 14.98
N ASP A 171 -8.33 19.19 14.16
CA ASP A 171 -9.10 17.96 14.31
C ASP A 171 -8.24 16.74 13.97
N LYS A 172 -8.41 15.67 14.72
CA LYS A 172 -7.79 14.37 14.41
C LYS A 172 -8.79 13.53 13.64
N ILE A 173 -8.35 13.07 12.47
CA ILE A 173 -9.18 12.27 11.58
C ILE A 173 -8.55 10.88 11.38
N LYS A 174 -9.40 9.90 11.18
CA LYS A 174 -8.99 8.54 10.81
C LYS A 174 -9.09 8.37 9.30
N VAL A 175 -7.99 7.95 8.71
CA VAL A 175 -7.84 7.80 7.26
C VAL A 175 -7.57 6.34 6.94
N GLU A 176 -8.30 5.77 5.98
CA GLU A 176 -7.98 4.45 5.43
C GLU A 176 -6.72 4.54 4.58
N THR A 177 -5.74 3.72 4.87
CA THR A 177 -4.42 3.80 4.25
C THR A 177 -4.37 3.25 2.84
N ASP A 178 -5.20 2.29 2.50
CA ASP A 178 -5.27 1.69 1.17
C ASP A 178 -5.88 2.63 0.12
N LYS A 179 -6.87 3.42 0.51
CA LYS A 179 -7.60 4.34 -0.36
C LYS A 179 -7.23 5.81 -0.16
N GLY A 180 -6.59 6.14 0.96
CA GLY A 180 -6.31 7.52 1.34
C GLY A 180 -7.57 8.34 1.62
N THR A 181 -8.64 7.70 2.10
CA THR A 181 -9.95 8.33 2.31
C THR A 181 -10.28 8.50 3.79
N TYR A 182 -11.00 9.57 4.10
CA TYR A 182 -11.54 9.82 5.43
C TYR A 182 -12.51 8.72 5.85
N LYS A 183 -12.41 8.30 7.12
CA LYS A 183 -13.27 7.28 7.69
C LYS A 183 -14.11 7.81 8.87
N GLU A 184 -13.48 8.52 9.80
CA GLU A 184 -14.10 9.16 10.97
C GLU A 184 -13.19 10.23 11.64
#